data_1179dd09bd45bd9855fdc6f5f3bf049b
#
_entry.id   1179dd09bd45bd9855fdc6f5f3bf049b
#
_cell.length_a   1.000
_cell.length_b   1.000
_cell.length_c   1.000
_cell.angle_alpha   90.00
_cell.angle_beta   90.00
_cell.angle_gamma   90.00
#
_symmetry.space_group_name_H-M   'P 1'
#
loop_
_entity.id
_entity.type
_entity.pdbx_description
1 polymer ?
#
loop_
_entity_poly.entity_id
_entity_poly.type
_entity_poly.pdbx_seq_one_letter_code
_entity_poly.pdbx_strand_id
1 'polypeptide(L)'
;MRRALPLAFARALPLAFALVALAGCAGPSAPEDQGVCYRADTAGGKPTFTPLARGVENLETCAVLLEGVNLQGHPTPTGAFQGYFIFVGADGIRSARSLGGMRYPIFQPPQRASIDKDLRRMLKERGGQLPDAGDLSVERK
;
A
#
# COMPACT_ATOMS: atom_id res chain seq x y z
N MET A 1 33.68 -5.73 79.43
CA MET A 1 34.18 -5.13 78.20
C MET A 1 33.49 -5.80 77.02
N ARG A 2 32.43 -5.20 76.44
CA ARG A 2 31.64 -5.76 75.28
C ARG A 2 31.84 -4.79 74.14
N ARG A 3 32.51 -5.24 73.09
CA ARG A 3 32.66 -4.49 71.82
C ARG A 3 31.56 -4.85 70.90
N ALA A 4 30.75 -3.88 70.59
CA ALA A 4 29.70 -3.99 69.53
C ALA A 4 30.31 -3.77 68.12
N LEU A 5 30.07 -4.68 67.17
CA LEU A 5 30.36 -4.47 65.76
C LEU A 5 29.16 -3.75 65.08
N PRO A 6 29.42 -2.78 64.22
CA PRO A 6 28.37 -2.20 63.41
C PRO A 6 28.12 -3.05 62.15
N LEU A 7 26.85 -3.44 61.93
CA LEU A 7 26.36 -4.04 60.70
C LEU A 7 26.37 -2.98 59.58
N ALA A 8 27.17 -3.22 58.56
CA ALA A 8 27.15 -2.46 57.33
C ALA A 8 25.95 -2.91 56.48
N PHE A 9 24.94 -2.04 56.37
CA PHE A 9 23.83 -2.22 55.44
C PHE A 9 24.30 -1.91 54.02
N ALA A 10 24.55 -2.96 53.21
CA ALA A 10 24.76 -2.84 51.80
C ALA A 10 23.41 -2.52 51.14
N ARG A 11 23.22 -1.26 50.70
CA ARG A 11 22.10 -0.84 49.87
C ARG A 11 22.35 -1.32 48.46
N ALA A 12 21.68 -2.41 48.05
CA ALA A 12 21.55 -2.80 46.68
C ALA A 12 20.56 -1.86 45.96
N LEU A 13 21.08 -1.01 45.08
CA LEU A 13 20.24 -0.26 44.13
C LEU A 13 19.72 -1.23 43.04
N PRO A 14 18.40 -1.34 42.83
CA PRO A 14 17.91 -1.99 41.66
C PRO A 14 18.14 -1.08 40.44
N LEU A 15 18.99 -1.48 39.51
CA LEU A 15 19.05 -0.91 38.18
C LEU A 15 17.71 -1.25 37.46
N ALA A 16 16.78 -0.32 37.52
CA ALA A 16 15.60 -0.36 36.67
C ALA A 16 16.06 -0.09 35.23
N PHE A 17 16.25 -1.14 34.47
CA PHE A 17 16.39 -1.06 33.01
C PHE A 17 15.04 -0.57 32.43
N ALA A 18 14.96 0.74 32.19
CA ALA A 18 13.89 1.31 31.39
C ALA A 18 14.08 0.84 29.95
N LEU A 19 13.41 -0.23 29.58
CA LEU A 19 13.17 -0.59 28.17
C LEU A 19 12.30 0.51 27.58
N VAL A 20 12.95 1.52 27.00
CA VAL A 20 12.29 2.46 26.09
C VAL A 20 11.88 1.64 24.87
N ALA A 21 10.63 1.22 24.83
CA ALA A 21 10.02 0.69 23.63
C ALA A 21 10.05 1.82 22.60
N LEU A 22 10.98 1.75 21.66
CA LEU A 22 10.95 2.49 20.40
C LEU A 22 9.72 1.99 19.63
N ALA A 23 8.55 2.51 19.99
CA ALA A 23 7.37 2.43 19.13
C ALA A 23 7.72 3.26 17.89
N GLY A 24 8.41 2.64 16.94
CA GLY A 24 8.62 3.22 15.64
C GLY A 24 7.26 3.61 15.09
N CYS A 25 7.10 4.87 14.69
CA CYS A 25 5.96 5.35 13.94
C CYS A 25 5.97 4.66 12.58
N ALA A 26 5.61 3.37 12.54
CA ALA A 26 5.29 2.68 11.32
C ALA A 26 4.00 3.33 10.82
N GLY A 27 4.11 4.11 9.76
CA GLY A 27 2.94 4.66 9.06
C GLY A 27 2.02 3.53 8.61
N PRO A 28 0.79 3.86 8.17
CA PRO A 28 -0.16 2.84 7.72
C PRO A 28 0.45 2.01 6.59
N SER A 29 0.34 0.68 6.73
CA SER A 29 0.79 -0.29 5.74
C SER A 29 -0.33 -0.68 4.78
N ALA A 30 0.03 -1.03 3.54
CA ALA A 30 -0.89 -1.63 2.59
C ALA A 30 -1.18 -3.09 2.98
N PRO A 31 -2.40 -3.63 2.70
CA PRO A 31 -2.72 -5.04 2.91
C PRO A 31 -1.79 -5.97 2.15
N GLU A 32 -1.46 -7.11 2.76
CA GLU A 32 -0.55 -8.12 2.18
C GLU A 32 -1.30 -9.33 1.58
N ASP A 33 -2.64 -9.26 1.51
CA ASP A 33 -3.47 -10.35 1.00
C ASP A 33 -3.08 -10.73 -0.42
N GLN A 34 -2.88 -12.04 -0.64
CA GLN A 34 -2.47 -12.57 -1.93
C GLN A 34 -3.58 -12.41 -2.97
N GLY A 35 -3.22 -11.86 -4.14
CA GLY A 35 -4.11 -11.77 -5.28
C GLY A 35 -5.32 -10.85 -5.09
N VAL A 36 -5.29 -9.93 -4.12
CA VAL A 36 -6.36 -8.97 -3.90
C VAL A 36 -5.89 -7.57 -4.25
N CYS A 37 -6.56 -6.95 -5.22
CA CYS A 37 -6.39 -5.54 -5.55
C CYS A 37 -7.39 -4.72 -4.75
N TYR A 38 -6.91 -3.71 -4.03
CA TYR A 38 -7.72 -2.83 -3.20
C TYR A 38 -7.80 -1.42 -3.77
N ARG A 39 -8.96 -0.81 -3.63
CA ARG A 39 -9.09 0.64 -3.64
C ARG A 39 -8.83 1.15 -2.22
N ALA A 40 -8.03 2.19 -2.07
CA ALA A 40 -7.74 2.82 -0.80
C ALA A 40 -8.37 4.20 -0.73
N ASP A 41 -9.09 4.47 0.35
CA ASP A 41 -9.51 5.81 0.72
C ASP A 41 -8.56 6.34 1.80
N THR A 42 -7.90 7.44 1.50
CA THR A 42 -6.87 8.05 2.36
C THR A 42 -7.32 9.38 2.98
N ALA A 43 -8.55 9.81 2.75
CA ALA A 43 -9.06 11.13 3.17
C ALA A 43 -9.11 11.31 4.70
N GLY A 44 -9.25 10.24 5.47
CA GLY A 44 -9.37 10.28 6.93
C GLY A 44 -8.05 10.19 7.71
N GLY A 45 -6.89 10.30 7.04
CA GLY A 45 -5.57 10.16 7.67
C GLY A 45 -5.13 8.71 7.93
N LYS A 46 -6.07 7.80 8.21
CA LYS A 46 -5.83 6.35 8.24
C LYS A 46 -6.50 5.74 7.00
N PRO A 47 -5.74 5.05 6.12
CA PRO A 47 -6.33 4.47 4.92
C PRO A 47 -7.32 3.36 5.27
N THR A 48 -8.44 3.35 4.54
CA THR A 48 -9.39 2.23 4.51
C THR A 48 -9.31 1.54 3.16
N PHE A 49 -9.44 0.21 3.16
CA PHE A 49 -9.24 -0.61 1.98
C PHE A 49 -10.52 -1.35 1.62
N THR A 50 -10.96 -1.20 0.37
CA THR A 50 -12.10 -1.93 -0.19
C THR A 50 -11.61 -2.80 -1.33
N PRO A 51 -11.87 -4.13 -1.32
CA PRO A 51 -11.49 -5.01 -2.43
C PRO A 51 -12.11 -4.53 -3.75
N LEU A 52 -11.27 -4.30 -4.74
CA LEU A 52 -11.67 -3.95 -6.10
C LEU A 52 -11.78 -5.20 -6.98
N ALA A 53 -10.81 -6.10 -6.86
CA ALA A 53 -10.77 -7.36 -7.59
C ALA A 53 -10.01 -8.44 -6.80
N ARG A 54 -10.32 -9.70 -7.08
CA ARG A 54 -9.64 -10.89 -6.56
C ARG A 54 -9.07 -11.71 -7.72
N GLY A 55 -8.13 -12.61 -7.43
CA GLY A 55 -7.45 -13.39 -8.46
C GLY A 55 -6.51 -12.55 -9.32
N VAL A 56 -6.03 -11.43 -8.80
CA VAL A 56 -5.09 -10.54 -9.47
C VAL A 56 -3.68 -11.12 -9.36
N GLU A 57 -3.03 -11.33 -10.49
CA GLU A 57 -1.75 -12.04 -10.53
C GLU A 57 -0.56 -11.17 -10.11
N ASN A 58 -0.60 -9.87 -10.45
CA ASN A 58 0.54 -8.98 -10.27
C ASN A 58 0.12 -7.53 -10.03
N LEU A 59 1.12 -6.72 -9.65
CA LEU A 59 0.96 -5.30 -9.34
C LEU A 59 0.47 -4.49 -10.55
N GLU A 60 0.97 -4.84 -11.74
CA GLU A 60 0.64 -4.18 -13.00
C GLU A 60 -0.85 -4.35 -13.34
N THR A 61 -1.40 -5.55 -13.17
CA THR A 61 -2.84 -5.82 -13.38
C THR A 61 -3.69 -5.00 -12.40
N CYS A 62 -3.31 -4.93 -11.13
CA CYS A 62 -4.01 -4.07 -10.17
C CYS A 62 -3.93 -2.58 -10.57
N ALA A 63 -2.78 -2.13 -11.04
CA ALA A 63 -2.59 -0.75 -11.53
C ALA A 63 -3.48 -0.44 -12.74
N VAL A 64 -3.65 -1.38 -13.66
CA VAL A 64 -4.56 -1.26 -14.83
C VAL A 64 -6.02 -1.17 -14.37
N LEU A 65 -6.44 -1.98 -13.39
CA LEU A 65 -7.79 -1.90 -12.81
C LEU A 65 -8.05 -0.52 -12.18
N LEU A 66 -7.09 0.01 -11.43
CA LEU A 66 -7.18 1.34 -10.83
C LEU A 66 -7.21 2.45 -11.89
N GLU A 67 -6.45 2.31 -12.99
CA GLU A 67 -6.58 3.22 -14.13
C GLU A 67 -7.99 3.16 -14.74
N GLY A 68 -8.59 1.98 -14.83
CA GLY A 68 -9.98 1.84 -15.23
C GLY A 68 -10.94 2.62 -14.33
N VAL A 69 -10.75 2.60 -13.02
CA VAL A 69 -11.50 3.42 -12.05
C VAL A 69 -11.31 4.92 -12.32
N ASN A 70 -10.07 5.34 -12.59
CA ASN A 70 -9.76 6.72 -12.97
C ASN A 70 -10.50 7.16 -14.25
N LEU A 71 -10.52 6.30 -15.26
CA LEU A 71 -11.21 6.56 -16.53
C LEU A 71 -12.74 6.58 -16.43
N GLN A 72 -13.30 5.98 -15.37
CA GLN A 72 -14.74 6.05 -15.06
C GLN A 72 -15.14 7.38 -14.38
N GLY A 73 -14.20 8.31 -14.19
CA GLY A 73 -14.45 9.61 -13.58
C GLY A 73 -14.25 9.67 -12.06
N HIS A 74 -13.54 8.70 -11.50
CA HIS A 74 -13.04 8.72 -10.12
C HIS A 74 -11.57 9.17 -10.11
N PRO A 75 -11.29 10.48 -10.10
CA PRO A 75 -9.95 11.01 -10.36
C PRO A 75 -8.93 10.58 -9.31
N THR A 76 -7.72 10.34 -9.77
CA THR A 76 -6.55 10.06 -8.94
C THR A 76 -6.75 8.98 -7.86
N PRO A 77 -7.29 7.78 -8.22
CA PRO A 77 -7.51 6.75 -7.24
C PRO A 77 -6.19 6.27 -6.63
N THR A 78 -6.23 5.99 -5.34
CA THR A 78 -5.18 5.26 -4.64
C THR A 78 -5.65 3.82 -4.47
N GLY A 79 -4.74 2.88 -4.59
CA GLY A 79 -5.01 1.47 -4.35
C GLY A 79 -3.90 0.79 -3.56
N ALA A 80 -4.06 -0.51 -3.37
CA ALA A 80 -3.06 -1.34 -2.72
C ALA A 80 -3.04 -2.76 -3.29
N PHE A 81 -1.85 -3.37 -3.32
CA PHE A 81 -1.64 -4.74 -3.73
C PHE A 81 -0.40 -5.32 -3.03
N GLN A 82 -0.59 -6.39 -2.28
CA GLN A 82 0.49 -7.17 -1.63
C GLN A 82 1.58 -6.30 -0.96
N GLY A 83 1.17 -5.42 -0.06
CA GLY A 83 2.08 -4.57 0.71
C GLY A 83 2.58 -3.31 -0.02
N TYR A 84 2.09 -3.03 -1.23
CA TYR A 84 2.38 -1.81 -1.97
C TYR A 84 1.15 -0.93 -2.10
N PHE A 85 1.33 0.37 -1.98
CA PHE A 85 0.37 1.37 -2.43
C PHE A 85 0.55 1.63 -3.92
N ILE A 86 -0.55 1.90 -4.61
CA ILE A 86 -0.57 2.27 -6.03
C ILE A 86 -1.26 3.62 -6.13
N PHE A 87 -0.62 4.57 -6.81
CA PHE A 87 -1.11 5.92 -7.02
C PHE A 87 -1.32 6.16 -8.51
N VAL A 88 -2.56 6.46 -8.87
CA VAL A 88 -2.90 6.87 -10.24
C VAL A 88 -2.99 8.38 -10.27
N GLY A 89 -2.13 9.01 -11.03
CA GLY A 89 -2.06 10.47 -11.17
C GLY A 89 -1.95 10.92 -12.61
N ALA A 90 -2.08 12.20 -12.86
CA ALA A 90 -1.94 12.77 -14.21
C ALA A 90 -0.55 12.51 -14.81
N ASP A 91 0.46 12.51 -13.96
CA ASP A 91 1.89 12.33 -14.30
C ASP A 91 2.34 10.86 -14.36
N GLY A 92 1.46 9.89 -14.10
CA GLY A 92 1.76 8.47 -14.20
C GLY A 92 1.08 7.60 -13.16
N ILE A 93 1.28 6.29 -13.29
CA ILE A 93 0.88 5.28 -12.32
C ILE A 93 2.14 4.82 -11.60
N ARG A 94 2.15 4.95 -10.27
CA ARG A 94 3.33 4.71 -9.44
C ARG A 94 3.01 3.83 -8.24
N SER A 95 4.00 3.12 -7.74
CA SER A 95 3.91 2.34 -6.50
C SER A 95 4.86 2.84 -5.43
N ALA A 96 4.51 2.60 -4.17
CA ALA A 96 5.37 2.84 -3.01
C ALA A 96 5.07 1.84 -1.89
N ARG A 97 6.02 1.62 -0.97
CA ARG A 97 5.84 0.79 0.21
C ARG A 97 5.02 1.47 1.31
N SER A 98 4.93 2.80 1.28
CA SER A 98 4.16 3.59 2.25
C SER A 98 3.54 4.80 1.56
N LEU A 99 2.52 5.40 2.16
CA LEU A 99 1.81 6.56 1.60
C LEU A 99 2.73 7.76 1.34
N GLY A 100 3.69 8.00 2.21
CA GLY A 100 4.68 9.09 2.08
C GLY A 100 6.03 8.66 1.49
N GLY A 101 6.14 7.41 1.05
CA GLY A 101 7.39 6.85 0.55
C GLY A 101 7.75 7.28 -0.86
N MET A 102 8.97 6.92 -1.26
CA MET A 102 9.44 7.14 -2.63
C MET A 102 8.57 6.35 -3.61
N ARG A 103 8.13 7.03 -4.67
CA ARG A 103 7.24 6.47 -5.69
C ARG A 103 8.00 6.06 -6.93
N TYR A 104 7.79 4.83 -7.36
CA TYR A 104 8.41 4.24 -8.55
C TYR A 104 7.36 4.06 -9.65
N PRO A 105 7.66 4.42 -10.92
CA PRO A 105 6.73 4.22 -12.01
C PRO A 105 6.47 2.74 -12.23
N ILE A 106 5.19 2.38 -12.42
CA ILE A 106 4.78 1.02 -12.82
C ILE A 106 4.82 0.89 -14.33
N PHE A 107 4.37 1.92 -15.04
CA PHE A 107 4.35 1.98 -16.50
C PHE A 107 5.12 3.19 -17.01
N GLN A 108 5.77 3.01 -18.17
CA GLN A 108 6.31 4.12 -18.94
C GLN A 108 5.18 4.86 -19.67
N PRO A 109 5.33 6.17 -19.98
CA PRO A 109 4.28 6.95 -20.64
C PRO A 109 3.68 6.32 -21.90
N PRO A 110 4.47 5.74 -22.83
CA PRO A 110 3.89 5.08 -24.02
C PRO A 110 3.03 3.85 -23.69
N GLN A 111 3.44 3.08 -22.66
CA GLN A 111 2.70 1.90 -22.20
C GLN A 111 1.35 2.33 -21.61
N ARG A 112 1.34 3.37 -20.77
CA ARG A 112 0.10 3.92 -20.21
C ARG A 112 -0.86 4.38 -21.30
N ALA A 113 -0.37 5.09 -22.31
CA ALA A 113 -1.23 5.55 -23.41
C ALA A 113 -1.91 4.39 -24.17
N SER A 114 -1.18 3.27 -24.36
CA SER A 114 -1.75 2.04 -24.93
C SER A 114 -2.80 1.42 -24.02
N ILE A 115 -2.50 1.29 -22.72
CA ILE A 115 -3.41 0.77 -21.70
C ILE A 115 -4.70 1.59 -21.66
N ASP A 116 -4.62 2.90 -21.63
CA ASP A 116 -5.78 3.81 -21.60
C ASP A 116 -6.67 3.63 -22.82
N LYS A 117 -6.07 3.49 -23.99
CA LYS A 117 -6.82 3.24 -25.23
C LYS A 117 -7.60 1.93 -25.16
N ASP A 118 -6.97 0.86 -24.71
CA ASP A 118 -7.59 -0.46 -24.61
C ASP A 118 -8.65 -0.49 -23.51
N LEU A 119 -8.38 0.10 -22.35
CA LEU A 119 -9.36 0.23 -21.27
C LEU A 119 -10.60 1.02 -21.69
N ARG A 120 -10.45 2.15 -22.37
CA ARG A 120 -11.60 2.94 -22.89
C ARG A 120 -12.45 2.13 -23.84
N ARG A 121 -11.84 1.30 -24.70
CA ARG A 121 -12.56 0.38 -25.57
C ARG A 121 -13.33 -0.65 -24.76
N MET A 122 -12.67 -1.35 -23.82
CA MET A 122 -13.31 -2.36 -22.97
C MET A 122 -14.45 -1.78 -22.12
N LEU A 123 -14.26 -0.62 -21.52
CA LEU A 123 -15.29 0.07 -20.75
C LEU A 123 -16.51 0.42 -21.62
N LYS A 124 -16.29 0.87 -22.85
CA LYS A 124 -17.38 1.16 -23.79
C LYS A 124 -18.15 -0.11 -24.16
N GLU A 125 -17.45 -1.20 -24.47
CA GLU A 125 -18.03 -2.49 -24.86
C GLU A 125 -18.82 -3.13 -23.70
N ARG A 126 -18.40 -2.90 -22.44
CA ARG A 126 -19.01 -3.45 -21.23
C ARG A 126 -20.01 -2.51 -20.55
N GLY A 127 -20.41 -1.42 -21.19
CA GLY A 127 -21.36 -0.46 -20.60
C GLY A 127 -20.82 0.23 -19.36
N GLY A 128 -19.52 0.45 -19.28
CA GLY A 128 -18.85 1.12 -18.15
C GLY A 128 -18.36 0.18 -17.04
N GLN A 129 -18.54 -1.14 -17.17
CA GLN A 129 -18.02 -2.09 -16.18
C GLN A 129 -16.51 -2.32 -16.37
N LEU A 130 -15.78 -2.42 -15.26
CA LEU A 130 -14.37 -2.79 -15.27
C LEU A 130 -14.18 -4.20 -15.84
N PRO A 131 -13.09 -4.45 -16.57
CA PRO A 131 -12.72 -5.81 -16.97
C PRO A 131 -12.39 -6.65 -15.73
N ASP A 132 -12.60 -7.96 -15.84
CA ASP A 132 -12.12 -8.89 -14.82
C ASP A 132 -10.60 -8.99 -14.86
N ALA A 133 -9.98 -9.33 -13.72
CA ALA A 133 -8.53 -9.47 -13.65
C ALA A 133 -7.95 -10.47 -14.67
N GLY A 134 -8.71 -11.53 -14.96
CA GLY A 134 -8.32 -12.55 -15.94
C GLY A 134 -8.36 -12.08 -17.41
N ASP A 135 -9.09 -11.00 -17.70
CA ASP A 135 -9.13 -10.41 -19.05
C ASP A 135 -7.96 -9.46 -19.34
N LEU A 136 -7.22 -9.11 -18.29
CA LEU A 136 -6.10 -8.17 -18.34
C LEU A 136 -4.77 -8.94 -18.34
N SER A 137 -4.37 -9.51 -19.49
CA SER A 137 -3.02 -10.03 -19.65
C SER A 137 -2.05 -8.87 -19.95
N VAL A 138 -1.34 -8.41 -18.92
CA VAL A 138 -0.22 -7.48 -19.11
C VAL A 138 1.00 -8.31 -19.50
N GLU A 139 1.26 -8.45 -20.80
CA GLU A 139 2.49 -9.07 -21.28
C GLU A 139 3.69 -8.22 -20.85
N ARG A 140 4.52 -8.79 -19.96
CA ARG A 140 5.87 -8.26 -19.70
C ARG A 140 6.76 -8.57 -20.90
N LYS A 141 7.00 -7.56 -21.72
CA LYS A 141 8.12 -7.59 -22.69
C LYS A 141 9.39 -7.07 -22.05
#